data_9109293a2c955aa3af00854e543a717f
#
_entry.id   9109293a2c955aa3af00854e543a717f
#
_cell.length_a   1.000
_cell.length_b   1.000
_cell.length_c   1.000
_cell.angle_alpha   90.00
_cell.angle_beta   90.00
_cell.angle_gamma   90.00
#
_symmetry.space_group_name_H-M   'P 1'
#
loop_
_entity.id
_entity.type
_entity.pdbx_description
1 polymer ?
#
loop_
_entity_poly.entity_id
_entity_poly.type
_entity_poly.pdbx_seq_one_letter_code
_entity_poly.pdbx_strand_id
1 'polypeptide(L)'
;MIFALPDADAQLLKKLGKTAEKAAEKTVARRVANETAKKTDQALDSILEPGSKGKNEPQVGGDPDGGATGGGTGDGNQDSSGGKVASGGEKTIQVYSKFDYVPGDKLIFYDDFGNDFIGDFPSKWNTNGSGEVVTLNDSAEKWFEIKPGGNTFYIPDVPALPEEYTVEFDLLVAGIDEKTSSSTVLRVILTDATQFKWGNNYAYISLPLCQYHPVGMRVRSDKMGINNNVTADIRAAVMNRPHVSIGVNKQRFRLWVNEKKYIDIPRFLPESSIPNKLRFELPYMKDGKDRLFITNLKVAEGGVDLRRKLISEGKVSTNGILFDSGSANIQPQSMGIIRQISQVMQQEAAMNLNIVGHTDSDGDDASNMDLSKRRAEAVKNALVNVYNIDASRMQTEGKGETEAVGDNNTVDGKAQNRRVEFIKI
;
A
#
# COMPACT_ATOMS: atom_id res chain seq x y z
N MET A 1 19.62 -12.47 -55.76
CA MET A 1 20.35 -11.29 -55.22
C MET A 1 19.71 -10.86 -53.93
N ILE A 2 20.29 -11.23 -52.81
CA ILE A 2 19.83 -10.86 -51.50
C ILE A 2 20.68 -9.64 -51.06
N PHE A 3 20.03 -8.50 -50.94
CA PHE A 3 20.70 -7.30 -50.39
C PHE A 3 20.73 -7.40 -48.88
N ALA A 4 21.88 -7.55 -48.30
CA ALA A 4 22.10 -7.37 -46.86
C ALA A 4 22.16 -5.87 -46.57
N LEU A 5 21.33 -5.42 -45.63
CA LEU A 5 21.37 -4.07 -45.06
C LEU A 5 22.60 -3.97 -44.14
N PRO A 6 23.30 -2.83 -44.07
CA PRO A 6 24.55 -2.70 -43.32
C PRO A 6 24.33 -2.64 -41.82
N ASP A 7 25.14 -3.36 -41.07
CA ASP A 7 25.19 -3.52 -39.60
C ASP A 7 25.29 -2.19 -38.78
N ALA A 8 25.55 -1.07 -39.44
CA ALA A 8 25.69 0.24 -38.78
C ALA A 8 24.36 0.80 -38.23
N ASP A 9 23.24 0.56 -38.93
CA ASP A 9 21.96 1.12 -38.52
C ASP A 9 21.35 0.37 -37.34
N ALA A 10 21.58 -0.93 -37.21
CA ALA A 10 21.12 -1.72 -36.07
C ALA A 10 21.83 -1.35 -34.76
N GLN A 11 23.11 -0.97 -34.84
CA GLN A 11 23.89 -0.49 -33.66
C GLN A 11 23.49 0.93 -33.24
N LEU A 12 23.10 1.78 -34.19
CA LEU A 12 22.64 3.14 -33.91
C LEU A 12 21.25 3.13 -33.21
N LEU A 13 20.33 2.32 -33.71
CA LEU A 13 19.00 2.13 -33.09
C LEU A 13 19.11 1.53 -31.68
N LYS A 14 20.02 0.59 -31.46
CA LYS A 14 20.27 -0.01 -30.14
C LYS A 14 20.90 1.00 -29.15
N LYS A 15 21.74 1.93 -29.63
CA LYS A 15 22.30 3.03 -28.82
C LYS A 15 21.24 4.10 -28.49
N LEU A 16 20.39 4.46 -29.45
CA LEU A 16 19.29 5.42 -29.23
C LEU A 16 18.25 4.89 -28.26
N GLY A 17 17.87 3.60 -28.37
CA GLY A 17 16.97 2.94 -27.41
C GLY A 17 17.48 2.98 -25.98
N LYS A 18 18.74 2.61 -25.73
CA LYS A 18 19.37 2.66 -24.40
C LYS A 18 19.51 4.07 -23.83
N THR A 19 19.65 5.09 -24.69
CA THR A 19 19.77 6.48 -24.27
C THR A 19 18.40 7.07 -23.92
N ALA A 20 17.34 6.70 -24.64
CA ALA A 20 15.96 7.10 -24.35
C ALA A 20 15.44 6.42 -23.06
N GLU A 21 15.76 5.15 -22.84
CA GLU A 21 15.43 4.40 -21.64
C GLU A 21 16.06 5.02 -20.38
N LYS A 22 17.37 5.32 -20.43
CA LYS A 22 18.07 6.01 -19.34
C LYS A 22 17.58 7.46 -19.10
N ALA A 23 17.09 8.15 -20.13
CA ALA A 23 16.51 9.49 -19.98
C ALA A 23 15.12 9.43 -19.35
N ALA A 24 14.31 8.44 -19.70
CA ALA A 24 12.99 8.20 -19.11
C ALA A 24 13.10 7.79 -17.64
N GLU A 25 14.00 6.86 -17.29
CA GLU A 25 14.28 6.47 -15.90
C GLU A 25 14.73 7.65 -15.04
N LYS A 26 15.65 8.48 -15.56
CA LYS A 26 16.09 9.69 -14.85
C LYS A 26 14.98 10.71 -14.64
N THR A 27 14.06 10.84 -15.57
CA THR A 27 12.96 11.81 -15.49
C THR A 27 11.89 11.35 -14.51
N VAL A 28 11.57 10.06 -14.49
CA VAL A 28 10.62 9.46 -13.53
C VAL A 28 11.23 9.48 -12.12
N ALA A 29 12.48 9.07 -11.96
CA ALA A 29 13.17 9.12 -10.66
C ALA A 29 13.27 10.56 -10.10
N ARG A 30 13.51 11.57 -10.94
CA ARG A 30 13.52 12.98 -10.51
C ARG A 30 12.14 13.50 -10.13
N ARG A 31 11.08 13.12 -10.83
CA ARG A 31 9.72 13.52 -10.47
C ARG A 31 9.27 12.89 -9.16
N VAL A 32 9.49 11.60 -8.99
CA VAL A 32 9.16 10.89 -7.75
C VAL A 32 9.98 11.44 -6.57
N ALA A 33 11.28 11.65 -6.74
CA ALA A 33 12.14 12.24 -5.70
C ALA A 33 11.71 13.67 -5.31
N ASN A 34 11.34 14.51 -6.27
CA ASN A 34 10.91 15.89 -6.01
C ASN A 34 9.52 15.97 -5.37
N GLU A 35 8.58 15.09 -5.73
CA GLU A 35 7.27 15.05 -5.07
C GLU A 35 7.36 14.45 -3.66
N THR A 36 8.20 13.44 -3.47
CA THR A 36 8.45 12.85 -2.15
C THR A 36 9.17 13.82 -1.24
N ALA A 37 10.19 14.54 -1.72
CA ALA A 37 10.90 15.55 -0.96
C ALA A 37 9.95 16.71 -0.55
N LYS A 38 9.13 17.22 -1.47
CA LYS A 38 8.15 18.28 -1.14
C LYS A 38 7.11 17.85 -0.10
N LYS A 39 6.64 16.61 -0.17
CA LYS A 39 5.69 16.08 0.82
C LYS A 39 6.36 15.81 2.17
N THR A 40 7.63 15.40 2.16
CA THR A 40 8.41 15.17 3.38
C THR A 40 8.79 16.49 4.04
N ASP A 41 9.18 17.51 3.27
CA ASP A 41 9.48 18.84 3.78
C ASP A 41 8.24 19.53 4.37
N GLN A 42 7.08 19.43 3.72
CA GLN A 42 5.82 19.95 4.26
C GLN A 42 5.35 19.21 5.53
N ALA A 43 5.65 17.92 5.63
CA ALA A 43 5.36 17.15 6.84
C ALA A 43 6.36 17.46 7.97
N LEU A 44 7.62 17.73 7.66
CA LEU A 44 8.66 18.12 8.62
C LEU A 44 8.48 19.55 9.12
N ASP A 45 8.14 20.51 8.25
CA ASP A 45 7.85 21.89 8.65
C ASP A 45 6.66 21.99 9.59
N SER A 46 5.64 21.13 9.41
CA SER A 46 4.48 21.08 10.32
C SER A 46 4.78 20.43 11.68
N ILE A 47 5.90 19.70 11.80
CA ILE A 47 6.31 19.00 13.04
C ILE A 47 7.34 19.80 13.85
N LEU A 48 8.16 20.63 13.17
CA LEU A 48 9.31 21.30 13.81
C LEU A 48 9.03 22.72 14.29
N GLU A 49 7.94 23.38 13.85
CA GLU A 49 7.60 24.72 14.34
C GLU A 49 6.12 24.86 14.78
N PRO A 50 5.80 24.59 16.03
CA PRO A 50 4.54 25.05 16.58
C PRO A 50 4.64 26.54 16.92
N GLY A 51 4.37 27.42 15.94
CA GLY A 51 4.20 28.83 16.27
C GLY A 51 4.71 29.90 15.32
N SER A 52 5.25 29.64 14.15
CA SER A 52 5.62 30.72 13.21
C SER A 52 4.48 31.10 12.28
N LYS A 53 3.91 32.28 12.50
CA LYS A 53 2.97 32.96 11.59
C LYS A 53 3.74 33.43 10.37
N GLY A 54 3.66 32.73 9.26
CA GLY A 54 4.07 33.23 7.96
C GLY A 54 3.03 34.20 7.39
N LYS A 55 3.37 35.48 7.36
CA LYS A 55 2.69 36.48 6.53
C LYS A 55 3.08 36.25 5.08
N ASN A 56 2.09 36.06 4.22
CA ASN A 56 2.11 36.55 2.84
C ASN A 56 0.73 36.31 2.23
N GLU A 57 -0.09 37.34 2.24
CA GLU A 57 -1.23 37.49 1.34
C GLU A 57 -0.76 38.09 -0.01
N PRO A 58 -1.26 37.66 -1.15
CA PRO A 58 -1.18 38.44 -2.40
C PRO A 58 -2.36 39.37 -2.47
N GLN A 59 -2.05 40.69 -2.58
CA GLN A 59 -2.97 41.74 -2.96
C GLN A 59 -3.49 41.50 -4.36
N VAL A 60 -4.78 41.63 -4.54
CA VAL A 60 -5.40 42.01 -5.82
C VAL A 60 -6.24 43.25 -5.57
N GLY A 61 -5.87 44.35 -6.22
CA GLY A 61 -6.57 45.63 -6.18
C GLY A 61 -7.72 45.70 -7.16
N GLY A 62 -8.55 46.73 -6.97
CA GLY A 62 -9.50 47.21 -7.99
C GLY A 62 -10.85 47.63 -7.43
N ASP A 63 -10.93 48.88 -7.20
CA ASP A 63 -12.03 49.83 -6.90
C ASP A 63 -13.25 49.76 -7.83
N PRO A 64 -14.17 50.76 -7.68
CA PRO A 64 -15.10 51.10 -6.60
C PRO A 64 -16.56 51.25 -7.16
N ASP A 65 -17.51 51.44 -6.33
CA ASP A 65 -18.55 52.52 -6.41
C ASP A 65 -19.88 52.15 -5.74
N GLY A 66 -20.36 52.96 -4.86
CA GLY A 66 -21.62 53.66 -4.99
C GLY A 66 -22.65 53.43 -3.89
N GLY A 67 -22.81 54.38 -2.95
CA GLY A 67 -24.14 54.92 -2.58
C GLY A 67 -24.78 54.38 -1.28
N ALA A 68 -24.61 55.02 -0.22
CA ALA A 68 -25.41 56.08 0.43
C ALA A 68 -26.64 55.66 1.26
N THR A 69 -26.62 56.25 2.46
CA THR A 69 -27.67 56.79 3.34
C THR A 69 -28.36 55.83 4.32
N GLY A 70 -28.31 56.14 5.57
CA GLY A 70 -28.85 57.04 6.53
C GLY A 70 -29.12 56.32 7.83
N GLY A 71 -28.67 56.73 8.96
CA GLY A 71 -29.20 57.74 9.81
C GLY A 71 -29.88 57.13 11.04
N GLY A 72 -29.43 57.52 12.25
CA GLY A 72 -30.27 57.37 13.43
C GLY A 72 -29.52 57.17 14.75
N THR A 73 -29.24 58.23 15.38
CA THR A 73 -28.89 58.62 16.74
C THR A 73 -29.51 57.81 17.86
N GLY A 74 -28.80 57.65 18.96
CA GLY A 74 -29.41 57.34 20.28
C GLY A 74 -28.39 56.97 21.38
N ASP A 75 -28.15 57.96 22.18
CA ASP A 75 -27.37 58.12 23.40
C ASP A 75 -27.72 57.11 24.49
N GLY A 76 -26.74 56.84 25.43
CA GLY A 76 -27.14 56.22 26.72
C GLY A 76 -26.03 55.46 27.43
N ASN A 77 -25.36 56.18 28.25
CA ASN A 77 -24.32 55.96 29.25
C ASN A 77 -24.56 54.84 30.29
N GLN A 78 -23.48 54.32 30.82
CA GLN A 78 -23.10 53.88 32.17
C GLN A 78 -22.81 52.39 32.42
N ASP A 79 -21.55 52.19 32.64
CA ASP A 79 -20.86 51.61 33.83
C ASP A 79 -21.30 50.26 34.42
N SER A 80 -20.45 49.25 34.37
CA SER A 80 -19.70 48.71 35.51
C SER A 80 -19.08 47.34 35.23
N SER A 81 -17.81 47.29 35.54
CA SER A 81 -17.01 46.18 36.09
C SER A 81 -17.19 44.74 35.61
N GLY A 82 -16.11 44.23 35.13
CA GLY A 82 -15.66 42.93 35.59
C GLY A 82 -15.87 41.73 34.73
N GLY A 83 -14.82 41.19 34.23
CA GLY A 83 -14.77 39.82 33.77
C GLY A 83 -14.31 39.69 32.32
N LYS A 84 -13.01 39.70 32.10
CA LYS A 84 -12.44 39.09 30.91
C LYS A 84 -12.83 37.61 30.84
N VAL A 85 -13.89 37.30 30.12
CA VAL A 85 -14.14 35.97 29.65
C VAL A 85 -13.10 35.72 28.55
N ALA A 86 -12.06 34.96 28.87
CA ALA A 86 -11.17 34.41 27.88
C ALA A 86 -12.05 33.61 26.89
N SER A 87 -12.18 34.09 25.67
CA SER A 87 -12.73 33.33 24.58
C SER A 87 -11.78 32.14 24.35
N GLY A 88 -12.13 30.99 24.93
CA GLY A 88 -11.48 29.72 24.62
C GLY A 88 -11.76 29.45 23.15
N GLY A 89 -10.82 29.77 22.28
CA GLY A 89 -10.85 29.29 20.88
C GLY A 89 -11.07 27.78 20.91
N GLU A 90 -11.98 27.30 20.09
CA GLU A 90 -12.22 25.87 19.89
C GLU A 90 -10.86 25.21 19.71
N LYS A 91 -10.50 24.30 20.60
CA LYS A 91 -9.30 23.48 20.46
C LYS A 91 -9.56 22.61 19.23
N THR A 92 -8.93 22.94 18.12
CA THR A 92 -8.91 22.09 16.93
C THR A 92 -8.35 20.74 17.32
N ILE A 93 -9.18 19.71 17.29
CA ILE A 93 -8.75 18.34 17.56
C ILE A 93 -7.90 17.90 16.37
N GLN A 94 -6.61 17.69 16.60
CA GLN A 94 -5.73 17.10 15.60
C GLN A 94 -5.87 15.57 15.67
N VAL A 95 -6.40 14.98 14.59
CA VAL A 95 -6.55 13.53 14.48
C VAL A 95 -5.33 12.98 13.76
N TYR A 96 -4.55 12.16 14.45
CA TYR A 96 -3.43 11.42 13.88
C TYR A 96 -3.88 10.00 13.49
N SER A 97 -3.99 9.73 12.20
CA SER A 97 -4.15 8.38 11.68
C SER A 97 -2.82 7.93 11.08
N LYS A 98 -2.30 6.79 11.53
CA LYS A 98 -1.00 6.28 11.08
C LYS A 98 -1.18 4.97 10.33
N PHE A 99 -0.43 4.80 9.23
CA PHE A 99 -0.32 3.54 8.52
C PHE A 99 0.26 2.47 9.45
N ASP A 100 -0.52 1.43 9.73
CA ASP A 100 -0.18 0.37 10.67
C ASP A 100 -0.29 -1.03 10.05
N TYR A 101 -0.28 -1.11 8.72
CA TYR A 101 -0.23 -2.38 8.00
C TYR A 101 1.12 -3.05 8.18
N VAL A 102 1.07 -4.36 8.38
CA VAL A 102 2.25 -5.22 8.47
C VAL A 102 2.03 -6.41 7.55
N PRO A 103 2.81 -6.54 6.49
CA PRO A 103 2.74 -7.69 5.61
C PRO A 103 3.12 -8.98 6.34
N GLY A 104 2.58 -10.10 5.87
CA GLY A 104 2.99 -11.42 6.34
C GLY A 104 4.46 -11.68 6.04
N ASP A 105 5.09 -12.50 6.87
CA ASP A 105 6.51 -12.84 6.83
C ASP A 105 6.81 -14.14 6.06
N LYS A 106 5.81 -14.98 5.81
CA LYS A 106 5.95 -16.22 5.04
C LYS A 106 5.06 -16.19 3.80
N LEU A 107 5.69 -16.11 2.63
CA LEU A 107 4.98 -16.10 1.35
C LEU A 107 4.22 -17.42 1.15
N ILE A 108 2.92 -17.32 0.82
CA ILE A 108 2.05 -18.43 0.46
C ILE A 108 1.81 -18.48 -1.04
N PHE A 109 1.59 -17.30 -1.65
CA PHE A 109 1.26 -17.17 -3.07
C PHE A 109 1.72 -15.81 -3.57
N TYR A 110 2.26 -15.80 -4.78
CA TYR A 110 2.59 -14.57 -5.51
C TYR A 110 2.31 -14.75 -7.00
N ASP A 111 1.70 -13.73 -7.60
CA ASP A 111 1.47 -13.70 -9.02
C ASP A 111 1.50 -12.26 -9.57
N ASP A 112 2.47 -12.00 -10.43
CA ASP A 112 2.64 -10.79 -11.22
C ASP A 112 2.39 -11.05 -12.71
N PHE A 113 1.91 -12.28 -13.02
CA PHE A 113 1.66 -12.78 -14.37
C PHE A 113 2.90 -12.83 -15.28
N GLY A 114 4.09 -12.69 -14.71
CA GLY A 114 5.36 -12.65 -15.44
C GLY A 114 5.57 -13.87 -16.35
N ASN A 115 5.09 -15.04 -15.92
CA ASN A 115 5.22 -16.31 -16.65
C ASN A 115 4.06 -16.63 -17.61
N ASP A 116 3.00 -15.84 -17.61
CA ASP A 116 1.83 -16.08 -18.48
C ASP A 116 1.98 -15.39 -19.84
N PHE A 117 1.32 -15.90 -20.86
CA PHE A 117 1.32 -15.28 -22.19
C PHE A 117 0.24 -14.19 -22.28
N ILE A 118 0.55 -13.11 -23.01
CA ILE A 118 -0.41 -12.04 -23.31
C ILE A 118 -1.54 -12.62 -24.15
N GLY A 119 -2.78 -12.33 -23.77
CA GLY A 119 -4.00 -12.83 -24.40
C GLY A 119 -4.53 -14.12 -23.77
N ASP A 120 -3.73 -14.83 -22.99
CA ASP A 120 -4.16 -16.06 -22.30
C ASP A 120 -4.76 -15.76 -20.91
N PHE A 121 -5.57 -16.69 -20.42
CA PHE A 121 -6.03 -16.68 -19.04
C PHE A 121 -4.87 -17.09 -18.11
N PRO A 122 -4.67 -16.43 -16.93
CA PRO A 122 -3.54 -16.72 -16.07
C PRO A 122 -3.48 -18.18 -15.60
N SER A 123 -2.31 -18.80 -15.69
CA SER A 123 -2.10 -20.22 -15.39
C SER A 123 -2.34 -20.62 -13.93
N LYS A 124 -2.14 -19.69 -13.00
CA LYS A 124 -2.36 -19.90 -11.55
C LYS A 124 -3.77 -19.48 -11.10
N TRP A 125 -4.72 -19.31 -12.02
CA TRP A 125 -6.08 -18.89 -11.69
C TRP A 125 -7.11 -19.80 -12.34
N ASN A 126 -8.34 -19.74 -11.82
CA ASN A 126 -9.49 -20.42 -12.39
C ASN A 126 -10.72 -19.50 -12.38
N THR A 127 -11.64 -19.70 -13.32
CA THR A 127 -12.86 -18.91 -13.45
C THR A 127 -14.00 -19.70 -14.09
N ASN A 128 -15.21 -19.30 -13.80
CA ASN A 128 -16.41 -19.68 -14.57
C ASN A 128 -16.83 -18.58 -15.57
N GLY A 129 -15.95 -17.63 -15.84
CA GLY A 129 -16.14 -16.56 -16.79
C GLY A 129 -15.00 -16.47 -17.80
N SER A 130 -14.47 -15.29 -18.02
CA SER A 130 -13.33 -15.07 -18.90
C SER A 130 -12.45 -13.92 -18.39
N GLY A 131 -11.24 -13.85 -18.91
CA GLY A 131 -10.24 -12.82 -18.60
C GLY A 131 -8.96 -13.11 -19.36
N GLU A 132 -8.04 -12.19 -19.38
CA GLU A 132 -6.80 -12.34 -20.13
C GLU A 132 -5.66 -11.56 -19.49
N VAL A 133 -4.45 -12.03 -19.65
CA VAL A 133 -3.23 -11.29 -19.31
C VAL A 133 -2.94 -10.28 -20.40
N VAL A 134 -2.72 -9.03 -20.01
CA VAL A 134 -2.44 -7.93 -20.94
C VAL A 134 -1.22 -7.13 -20.47
N THR A 135 -0.65 -6.36 -21.38
CA THR A 135 0.26 -5.25 -21.05
C THR A 135 -0.48 -3.94 -21.30
N LEU A 136 -0.13 -2.91 -20.54
CA LEU A 136 -0.79 -1.60 -20.62
C LEU A 136 0.21 -0.55 -21.11
N ASN A 137 -0.17 0.19 -22.14
CA ASN A 137 0.68 1.15 -22.82
C ASN A 137 2.01 0.50 -23.28
N ASP A 138 3.13 1.21 -23.16
CA ASP A 138 4.47 0.71 -23.49
C ASP A 138 5.20 0.02 -22.31
N SER A 139 4.45 -0.37 -21.27
CA SER A 139 4.98 -1.06 -20.11
C SER A 139 5.13 -2.55 -20.37
N ALA A 140 6.24 -3.14 -19.92
CA ALA A 140 6.43 -4.60 -19.89
C ALA A 140 5.68 -5.28 -18.74
N GLU A 141 5.11 -4.53 -17.81
CA GLU A 141 4.36 -5.04 -16.66
C GLU A 141 3.08 -5.71 -17.14
N LYS A 142 2.82 -6.91 -16.64
CA LYS A 142 1.64 -7.68 -16.99
C LYS A 142 0.53 -7.48 -15.97
N TRP A 143 -0.69 -7.48 -16.48
CA TRP A 143 -1.92 -7.28 -15.73
C TRP A 143 -2.94 -8.32 -16.10
N PHE A 144 -3.69 -8.80 -15.15
CA PHE A 144 -4.85 -9.64 -15.40
C PHE A 144 -6.10 -8.78 -15.53
N GLU A 145 -6.67 -8.74 -16.73
CA GLU A 145 -7.96 -8.12 -16.97
C GLU A 145 -9.10 -9.04 -16.52
N ILE A 146 -9.82 -8.62 -15.49
CA ILE A 146 -11.01 -9.29 -14.99
C ILE A 146 -12.24 -8.79 -15.74
N LYS A 147 -12.98 -9.69 -16.39
CA LYS A 147 -14.21 -9.34 -17.09
C LYS A 147 -15.40 -9.33 -16.13
N PRO A 148 -16.36 -8.40 -16.32
CA PRO A 148 -17.52 -8.29 -15.45
C PRO A 148 -18.49 -9.46 -15.58
N GLY A 149 -19.13 -9.84 -14.47
CA GLY A 149 -20.19 -10.86 -14.48
C GLY A 149 -20.72 -11.11 -13.06
N GLY A 150 -22.03 -11.15 -12.92
CA GLY A 150 -22.65 -11.58 -11.67
C GLY A 150 -22.47 -13.08 -11.45
N ASN A 151 -22.04 -13.49 -10.25
CA ASN A 151 -21.65 -14.86 -9.91
C ASN A 151 -20.50 -15.42 -10.78
N THR A 152 -19.69 -14.53 -11.37
CA THR A 152 -18.44 -14.88 -12.01
C THR A 152 -17.32 -14.71 -11.00
N PHE A 153 -16.69 -15.83 -10.66
CA PHE A 153 -15.64 -15.87 -9.65
C PHE A 153 -14.28 -16.08 -10.29
N TYR A 154 -13.31 -15.32 -9.84
CA TYR A 154 -11.90 -15.45 -10.18
C TYR A 154 -11.17 -16.00 -8.97
N ILE A 155 -10.60 -17.17 -9.11
CA ILE A 155 -10.05 -17.95 -7.99
C ILE A 155 -8.56 -18.14 -8.23
N PRO A 156 -7.69 -17.40 -7.52
CA PRO A 156 -6.27 -17.68 -7.54
C PRO A 156 -5.99 -19.03 -6.85
N ASP A 157 -4.95 -19.72 -7.28
CA ASP A 157 -4.55 -21.04 -6.79
C ASP A 157 -3.85 -20.94 -5.41
N VAL A 158 -4.43 -20.10 -4.55
CA VAL A 158 -3.97 -19.92 -3.19
C VAL A 158 -4.33 -21.15 -2.35
N PRO A 159 -3.36 -21.77 -1.66
CA PRO A 159 -3.64 -22.82 -0.68
C PRO A 159 -4.65 -22.37 0.38
N ALA A 160 -5.08 -23.28 1.24
CA ALA A 160 -5.94 -22.92 2.35
C ALA A 160 -5.28 -21.82 3.20
N LEU A 161 -5.99 -20.68 3.36
CA LEU A 161 -5.51 -19.57 4.16
C LEU A 161 -5.39 -19.97 5.63
N PRO A 162 -4.29 -19.62 6.32
CA PRO A 162 -4.13 -19.83 7.75
C PRO A 162 -5.03 -18.88 8.56
N GLU A 163 -4.96 -18.94 9.89
CA GLU A 163 -5.71 -18.03 10.76
C GLU A 163 -5.21 -16.57 10.71
N GLU A 164 -3.92 -16.39 10.39
CA GLU A 164 -3.25 -15.11 10.34
C GLU A 164 -2.55 -14.97 9.00
N TYR A 165 -3.02 -14.01 8.19
CA TYR A 165 -2.48 -13.80 6.86
C TYR A 165 -2.71 -12.39 6.36
N THR A 166 -2.00 -12.05 5.30
CA THR A 166 -2.16 -10.80 4.55
C THR A 166 -2.42 -11.11 3.08
N VAL A 167 -3.18 -10.22 2.44
CA VAL A 167 -3.40 -10.21 0.99
C VAL A 167 -3.09 -8.81 0.48
N GLU A 168 -2.25 -8.73 -0.54
CA GLU A 168 -1.87 -7.47 -1.19
C GLU A 168 -2.06 -7.60 -2.69
N PHE A 169 -2.49 -6.54 -3.36
CA PHE A 169 -2.57 -6.47 -4.82
C PHE A 169 -2.68 -5.02 -5.30
N ASP A 170 -2.27 -4.79 -6.54
CA ASP A 170 -2.46 -3.52 -7.21
C ASP A 170 -3.68 -3.57 -8.12
N LEU A 171 -4.41 -2.46 -8.18
CA LEU A 171 -5.53 -2.25 -9.07
C LEU A 171 -5.23 -1.19 -10.12
N LEU A 172 -5.78 -1.36 -11.30
CA LEU A 172 -5.88 -0.30 -12.29
C LEU A 172 -7.26 -0.39 -12.94
N VAL A 173 -7.86 0.77 -13.18
CA VAL A 173 -9.13 0.87 -13.88
C VAL A 173 -9.02 1.79 -15.08
N ALA A 174 -9.78 1.49 -16.12
CA ALA A 174 -9.88 2.32 -17.33
C ALA A 174 -11.34 2.47 -17.75
N GLY A 175 -11.67 3.58 -18.40
CA GLY A 175 -13.00 3.84 -18.93
C GLY A 175 -14.04 4.28 -17.90
N ILE A 176 -13.73 4.22 -16.59
CA ILE A 176 -14.64 4.67 -15.53
C ILE A 176 -14.75 6.20 -15.51
N ASP A 177 -15.95 6.69 -15.33
CA ASP A 177 -16.26 8.12 -15.27
C ASP A 177 -17.42 8.39 -14.30
N GLU A 178 -17.93 9.63 -14.31
CA GLU A 178 -19.09 10.05 -13.50
C GLU A 178 -20.38 9.28 -13.82
N LYS A 179 -20.44 8.56 -14.94
CA LYS A 179 -21.59 7.70 -15.32
C LYS A 179 -21.41 6.25 -14.91
N THR A 180 -20.28 5.90 -14.33
CA THR A 180 -20.04 4.55 -13.80
C THR A 180 -20.98 4.29 -12.63
N SER A 181 -21.71 3.18 -12.70
CA SER A 181 -22.75 2.84 -11.74
C SER A 181 -22.22 2.76 -10.31
N SER A 182 -23.00 3.22 -9.35
CA SER A 182 -22.73 3.05 -7.91
C SER A 182 -22.67 1.58 -7.46
N SER A 183 -23.21 0.67 -8.27
CA SER A 183 -23.14 -0.78 -8.02
C SER A 183 -21.84 -1.41 -8.53
N THR A 184 -21.04 -0.68 -9.34
CA THR A 184 -19.77 -1.19 -9.86
C THR A 184 -18.74 -1.29 -8.74
N VAL A 185 -18.39 -2.52 -8.37
CA VAL A 185 -17.49 -2.82 -7.27
C VAL A 185 -16.60 -4.01 -7.60
N LEU A 186 -15.38 -4.02 -7.11
CA LEU A 186 -14.60 -5.24 -6.99
C LEU A 186 -14.87 -5.86 -5.61
N ARG A 187 -15.33 -7.11 -5.58
CA ARG A 187 -15.48 -7.87 -4.34
C ARG A 187 -14.26 -8.73 -4.10
N VAL A 188 -13.73 -8.65 -2.89
CA VAL A 188 -12.77 -9.60 -2.35
C VAL A 188 -13.52 -10.49 -1.37
N ILE A 189 -13.53 -11.78 -1.64
CA ILE A 189 -14.41 -12.77 -0.98
C ILE A 189 -13.55 -13.81 -0.28
N LEU A 190 -13.86 -14.03 0.98
CA LEU A 190 -13.37 -15.17 1.77
C LEU A 190 -14.52 -16.17 1.89
N THR A 191 -14.29 -17.45 1.58
CA THR A 191 -15.34 -18.46 1.55
C THR A 191 -14.82 -19.85 1.89
N ASP A 192 -15.73 -20.76 2.26
CA ASP A 192 -15.48 -22.19 2.41
C ASP A 192 -15.73 -22.98 1.10
N ALA A 193 -16.26 -22.33 0.07
CA ALA A 193 -16.61 -23.00 -1.17
C ALA A 193 -15.39 -23.49 -1.96
N THR A 194 -15.48 -24.67 -2.52
CA THR A 194 -14.48 -25.24 -3.45
C THR A 194 -14.89 -25.13 -4.92
N GLN A 195 -16.13 -24.78 -5.19
CA GLN A 195 -16.72 -24.62 -6.53
C GLN A 195 -17.09 -23.16 -6.81
N PHE A 196 -17.48 -22.82 -8.03
CA PHE A 196 -17.93 -21.49 -8.44
C PHE A 196 -19.29 -21.12 -7.84
N LYS A 197 -19.34 -20.95 -6.53
CA LYS A 197 -20.52 -20.58 -5.75
C LYS A 197 -20.12 -19.81 -4.49
N TRP A 198 -21.05 -19.17 -3.84
CA TRP A 198 -20.81 -18.37 -2.62
C TRP A 198 -20.31 -19.18 -1.42
N GLY A 199 -20.69 -20.45 -1.31
CA GLY A 199 -20.42 -21.27 -0.13
C GLY A 199 -21.47 -21.12 0.96
N ASN A 200 -21.31 -21.90 2.04
CA ASN A 200 -22.17 -21.86 3.21
C ASN A 200 -21.68 -20.88 4.28
N ASN A 201 -20.38 -20.56 4.22
CA ASN A 201 -19.75 -19.57 5.07
C ASN A 201 -18.90 -18.64 4.20
N TYR A 202 -19.29 -17.39 4.13
CA TYR A 202 -18.56 -16.39 3.36
C TYR A 202 -18.56 -15.03 4.04
N ALA A 203 -17.51 -14.29 3.76
CA ALA A 203 -17.37 -12.89 4.09
C ALA A 203 -16.81 -12.15 2.88
N TYR A 204 -17.22 -10.91 2.65
CA TYR A 204 -16.66 -10.11 1.58
C TYR A 204 -16.58 -8.63 1.94
N ILE A 205 -15.68 -7.95 1.24
CA ILE A 205 -15.67 -6.50 1.13
C ILE A 205 -15.86 -6.10 -0.33
N SER A 206 -16.45 -4.94 -0.56
CA SER A 206 -16.61 -4.36 -1.89
C SER A 206 -15.82 -3.08 -1.99
N LEU A 207 -14.86 -3.04 -2.90
CA LEU A 207 -14.11 -1.83 -3.27
C LEU A 207 -14.93 -1.07 -4.32
N PRO A 208 -15.43 0.15 -4.01
CA PRO A 208 -16.27 0.90 -4.93
C PRO A 208 -15.45 1.52 -6.06
N LEU A 209 -15.98 1.44 -7.28
CA LEU A 209 -15.37 2.02 -8.49
C LEU A 209 -16.15 3.23 -9.04
N CYS A 210 -17.31 3.55 -8.45
CA CYS A 210 -18.12 4.70 -8.81
C CYS A 210 -17.36 6.02 -8.65
N GLN A 211 -17.42 6.90 -9.66
CA GLN A 211 -16.79 8.22 -9.64
C GLN A 211 -17.76 9.37 -9.37
N TYR A 212 -19.08 9.15 -9.52
CA TYR A 212 -20.10 10.18 -9.34
C TYR A 212 -20.19 10.69 -7.90
N HIS A 213 -20.28 9.76 -6.92
CA HIS A 213 -20.33 10.08 -5.49
C HIS A 213 -19.68 8.99 -4.67
N PRO A 214 -19.26 9.27 -3.42
CA PRO A 214 -18.72 8.24 -2.54
C PRO A 214 -19.82 7.29 -2.09
N VAL A 215 -19.71 6.00 -2.45
CA VAL A 215 -20.70 4.98 -2.08
C VAL A 215 -20.31 4.17 -0.86
N GLY A 216 -19.09 4.34 -0.36
CA GLY A 216 -18.56 3.56 0.76
C GLY A 216 -18.16 2.13 0.38
N MET A 217 -17.66 1.40 1.37
CA MET A 217 -17.24 0.01 1.22
C MET A 217 -18.25 -0.90 1.91
N ARG A 218 -18.96 -1.73 1.13
CA ARG A 218 -19.84 -2.73 1.73
C ARG A 218 -19.02 -3.85 2.36
N VAL A 219 -19.36 -4.19 3.60
CA VAL A 219 -18.79 -5.32 4.34
C VAL A 219 -19.90 -6.27 4.70
N ARG A 220 -19.69 -7.56 4.42
CA ARG A 220 -20.65 -8.61 4.77
C ARG A 220 -19.92 -9.84 5.31
N SER A 221 -20.44 -10.37 6.40
CA SER A 221 -20.06 -11.67 6.92
C SER A 221 -21.34 -12.43 7.29
N ASP A 222 -21.55 -13.54 6.60
CA ASP A 222 -22.80 -14.29 6.71
C ASP A 222 -22.99 -14.86 8.13
N LYS A 223 -22.00 -15.59 8.63
CA LYS A 223 -22.05 -16.22 9.95
C LYS A 223 -22.04 -15.23 11.11
N MET A 224 -21.45 -14.05 10.92
CA MET A 224 -21.44 -13.02 11.95
C MET A 224 -22.64 -12.06 11.88
N GLY A 225 -23.54 -12.24 10.92
CA GLY A 225 -24.70 -11.37 10.73
C GLY A 225 -24.32 -9.93 10.36
N ILE A 226 -23.08 -9.71 9.90
CA ILE A 226 -22.61 -8.37 9.52
C ILE A 226 -23.05 -8.08 8.09
N ASN A 227 -23.73 -6.94 7.91
CA ASN A 227 -24.12 -6.43 6.62
C ASN A 227 -24.20 -4.90 6.72
N ASN A 228 -23.10 -4.22 6.50
CA ASN A 228 -22.97 -2.79 6.70
C ASN A 228 -22.25 -2.11 5.53
N ASN A 229 -22.35 -0.79 5.46
CA ASN A 229 -21.61 0.04 4.53
C ASN A 229 -20.70 0.99 5.32
N VAL A 230 -19.41 0.80 5.20
CA VAL A 230 -18.41 1.63 5.86
C VAL A 230 -18.21 2.90 5.04
N THR A 231 -18.34 4.06 5.67
CA THR A 231 -18.08 5.34 5.01
C THR A 231 -16.64 5.41 4.53
N ALA A 232 -16.45 5.48 3.24
CA ALA A 232 -15.15 5.56 2.59
C ALA A 232 -15.25 6.29 1.26
N ASP A 233 -14.33 7.17 0.99
CA ASP A 233 -14.15 7.76 -0.34
C ASP A 233 -12.77 7.38 -0.85
N ILE A 234 -12.73 6.49 -1.85
CA ILE A 234 -11.50 6.03 -2.50
C ILE A 234 -11.43 6.44 -3.97
N ARG A 235 -12.32 7.31 -4.45
CA ARG A 235 -12.41 7.70 -5.87
C ARG A 235 -11.07 8.18 -6.41
N ALA A 236 -10.41 9.10 -5.71
CA ALA A 236 -9.10 9.59 -6.13
C ALA A 236 -8.02 8.49 -6.14
N ALA A 237 -8.06 7.56 -5.17
CA ALA A 237 -7.13 6.44 -5.13
C ALA A 237 -7.36 5.51 -6.32
N VAL A 238 -8.62 5.15 -6.60
CA VAL A 238 -8.99 4.23 -7.69
C VAL A 238 -8.48 4.71 -9.04
N MET A 239 -8.46 6.03 -9.28
CA MET A 239 -7.94 6.61 -10.53
C MET A 239 -6.40 6.63 -10.63
N ASN A 240 -5.69 6.33 -9.54
CA ASN A 240 -4.24 6.45 -9.44
C ASN A 240 -3.56 5.13 -9.04
N ARG A 241 -3.96 4.02 -9.63
CA ARG A 241 -3.38 2.70 -9.40
C ARG A 241 -3.23 2.40 -7.89
N PRO A 242 -4.34 2.18 -7.16
CA PRO A 242 -4.28 1.94 -5.74
C PRO A 242 -3.65 0.59 -5.41
N HIS A 243 -2.83 0.57 -4.37
CA HIS A 243 -2.39 -0.64 -3.69
C HIS A 243 -3.40 -0.99 -2.60
N VAL A 244 -3.90 -2.21 -2.62
CA VAL A 244 -4.85 -2.73 -1.62
C VAL A 244 -4.12 -3.69 -0.71
N SER A 245 -4.22 -3.45 0.61
CA SER A 245 -3.65 -4.34 1.63
C SER A 245 -4.76 -4.82 2.57
N ILE A 246 -4.81 -6.11 2.81
CA ILE A 246 -5.73 -6.75 3.74
C ILE A 246 -4.93 -7.51 4.79
N GLY A 247 -5.28 -7.35 6.05
CA GLY A 247 -4.73 -8.12 7.15
C GLY A 247 -5.82 -8.84 7.91
N VAL A 248 -5.70 -10.16 8.02
CA VAL A 248 -6.57 -11.02 8.82
C VAL A 248 -5.78 -11.60 9.99
N ASN A 249 -6.33 -11.44 11.18
CA ASN A 249 -5.80 -12.04 12.40
C ASN A 249 -6.95 -12.71 13.13
N LYS A 250 -7.07 -14.01 12.96
CA LYS A 250 -8.20 -14.82 13.43
C LYS A 250 -9.53 -14.21 12.96
N GLN A 251 -10.30 -13.64 13.88
CA GLN A 251 -11.58 -13.02 13.59
C GLN A 251 -11.47 -11.59 13.05
N ARG A 252 -10.36 -10.90 13.31
CA ARG A 252 -10.18 -9.49 12.96
C ARG A 252 -9.82 -9.32 11.50
N PHE A 253 -10.52 -8.43 10.82
CA PHE A 253 -10.27 -8.06 9.42
C PHE A 253 -9.97 -6.57 9.33
N ARG A 254 -8.89 -6.24 8.63
CA ARG A 254 -8.46 -4.86 8.37
C ARG A 254 -8.19 -4.67 6.89
N LEU A 255 -8.50 -3.48 6.36
CA LEU A 255 -8.23 -3.13 4.96
C LEU A 255 -7.67 -1.71 4.86
N TRP A 256 -6.66 -1.59 4.06
CA TRP A 256 -6.05 -0.33 3.65
C TRP A 256 -6.12 -0.19 2.13
N VAL A 257 -6.27 1.05 1.67
CA VAL A 257 -6.05 1.45 0.27
C VAL A 257 -4.95 2.49 0.29
N ASN A 258 -3.85 2.20 -0.37
CA ASN A 258 -2.59 2.88 -0.19
C ASN A 258 -2.19 2.85 1.32
N GLU A 259 -1.86 3.97 1.91
CA GLU A 259 -1.46 4.07 3.31
C GLU A 259 -2.62 4.32 4.28
N LYS A 260 -3.86 4.45 3.77
CA LYS A 260 -5.03 4.78 4.60
C LYS A 260 -5.84 3.55 4.95
N LYS A 261 -6.05 3.33 6.25
CA LYS A 261 -6.93 2.29 6.76
C LYS A 261 -8.40 2.72 6.66
N TYR A 262 -9.20 1.90 6.02
CA TYR A 262 -10.64 2.14 5.83
C TYR A 262 -11.51 1.20 6.64
N ILE A 263 -11.05 -0.05 6.85
CA ILE A 263 -11.81 -1.06 7.58
C ILE A 263 -10.95 -1.61 8.71
N ASP A 264 -11.57 -1.76 9.89
CA ASP A 264 -11.01 -2.44 11.04
C ASP A 264 -12.15 -3.04 11.86
N ILE A 265 -12.46 -4.31 11.63
CA ILE A 265 -13.57 -5.01 12.29
C ILE A 265 -12.99 -6.15 13.13
N PRO A 266 -13.03 -6.03 14.48
CA PRO A 266 -12.40 -7.01 15.37
C PRO A 266 -12.99 -8.41 15.31
N ARG A 267 -14.29 -8.53 14.99
CA ARG A 267 -15.01 -9.82 14.89
C ARG A 267 -15.77 -9.89 13.57
N PHE A 268 -15.00 -9.91 12.46
CA PHE A 268 -15.56 -10.02 11.11
C PHE A 268 -15.72 -11.47 10.67
N LEU A 269 -14.78 -12.33 11.03
CA LEU A 269 -14.82 -13.75 10.72
C LEU A 269 -15.26 -14.57 11.93
N PRO A 270 -15.94 -15.72 11.72
CA PRO A 270 -16.34 -16.60 12.83
C PRO A 270 -15.12 -17.20 13.52
N GLU A 271 -15.25 -17.56 14.77
CA GLU A 271 -14.20 -18.22 15.55
C GLU A 271 -13.94 -19.67 15.09
N SER A 272 -14.99 -20.33 14.67
CA SER A 272 -14.92 -21.69 14.11
C SER A 272 -15.33 -21.70 12.64
N SER A 273 -14.78 -22.64 11.88
CA SER A 273 -15.07 -22.76 10.44
C SER A 273 -14.72 -21.47 9.67
N ILE A 274 -13.53 -20.93 9.92
CA ILE A 274 -13.07 -19.71 9.25
C ILE A 274 -13.03 -19.95 7.73
N PRO A 275 -13.60 -19.05 6.91
CA PRO A 275 -13.52 -19.16 5.47
C PRO A 275 -12.06 -19.00 5.02
N ASN A 276 -11.53 -20.01 4.33
CA ASN A 276 -10.09 -20.15 4.04
C ASN A 276 -9.75 -20.16 2.54
N LYS A 277 -10.68 -19.73 1.68
CA LYS A 277 -10.48 -19.59 0.23
C LYS A 277 -10.67 -18.15 -0.19
N LEU A 278 -9.72 -17.63 -0.99
CA LEU A 278 -9.77 -16.30 -1.56
C LEU A 278 -10.40 -16.33 -2.95
N ARG A 279 -11.24 -15.35 -3.25
CA ARG A 279 -11.86 -15.13 -4.56
C ARG A 279 -12.08 -13.65 -4.84
N PHE A 280 -12.21 -13.36 -6.12
CA PHE A 280 -12.63 -12.06 -6.60
C PHE A 280 -13.89 -12.18 -7.44
N GLU A 281 -14.72 -11.15 -7.44
CA GLU A 281 -15.89 -10.99 -8.29
C GLU A 281 -16.01 -9.54 -8.72
N LEU A 282 -16.33 -9.31 -9.98
CA LEU A 282 -16.56 -7.98 -10.56
C LEU A 282 -18.01 -7.91 -11.09
N PRO A 283 -19.01 -7.76 -10.19
CA PRO A 283 -20.38 -7.63 -10.64
C PRO A 283 -20.66 -6.20 -11.12
N TYR A 284 -21.66 -6.08 -12.01
CA TYR A 284 -22.26 -4.80 -12.42
C TYR A 284 -21.33 -3.77 -13.07
N MET A 285 -20.11 -4.12 -13.45
CA MET A 285 -19.29 -3.29 -14.33
C MET A 285 -19.85 -3.34 -15.75
N LYS A 286 -19.75 -2.24 -16.48
CA LYS A 286 -20.26 -2.15 -17.84
C LYS A 286 -19.21 -2.70 -18.81
N ASP A 287 -19.48 -3.88 -19.34
CA ASP A 287 -18.57 -4.53 -20.29
C ASP A 287 -18.32 -3.69 -21.54
N GLY A 288 -17.10 -3.76 -22.05
CA GLY A 288 -16.66 -3.07 -23.27
C GLY A 288 -16.31 -1.60 -23.11
N LYS A 289 -16.73 -0.94 -21.99
CA LYS A 289 -16.36 0.44 -21.67
C LYS A 289 -15.43 0.50 -20.48
N ASP A 290 -15.90 -0.03 -19.36
CA ASP A 290 -15.18 0.03 -18.09
C ASP A 290 -14.33 -1.23 -17.97
N ARG A 291 -13.06 -1.09 -17.59
CA ARG A 291 -12.10 -2.19 -17.51
C ARG A 291 -11.43 -2.17 -16.15
N LEU A 292 -11.17 -3.35 -15.60
CA LEU A 292 -10.46 -3.53 -14.34
C LEU A 292 -9.33 -4.53 -14.52
N PHE A 293 -8.18 -4.18 -13.97
CA PHE A 293 -6.96 -4.97 -14.02
C PHE A 293 -6.41 -5.16 -12.60
N ILE A 294 -5.85 -6.35 -12.35
CA ILE A 294 -5.15 -6.70 -11.11
C ILE A 294 -3.73 -7.14 -11.46
N THR A 295 -2.76 -6.80 -10.63
CA THR A 295 -1.41 -7.36 -10.66
C THR A 295 -0.83 -7.48 -9.24
N ASN A 296 0.34 -8.11 -9.12
CA ASN A 296 1.08 -8.25 -7.87
C ASN A 296 0.26 -8.87 -6.73
N LEU A 297 -0.62 -9.86 -7.05
CA LEU A 297 -1.34 -10.56 -5.99
C LEU A 297 -0.36 -11.33 -5.12
N LYS A 298 -0.25 -10.93 -3.86
CA LYS A 298 0.59 -11.54 -2.85
C LYS A 298 -0.26 -11.98 -1.67
N VAL A 299 -0.11 -13.23 -1.27
CA VAL A 299 -0.69 -13.77 -0.04
C VAL A 299 0.44 -14.30 0.82
N ALA A 300 0.48 -13.89 2.09
CA ALA A 300 1.52 -14.31 3.02
C ALA A 300 0.93 -14.67 4.39
N GLU A 301 1.45 -15.71 5.02
CA GLU A 301 1.15 -16.07 6.41
C GLU A 301 1.81 -15.08 7.36
N GLY A 302 1.16 -14.74 8.47
CA GLY A 302 1.66 -13.76 9.44
C GLY A 302 0.93 -12.41 9.32
N GLY A 303 1.65 -11.30 9.43
CA GLY A 303 1.05 -9.96 9.56
C GLY A 303 0.58 -9.68 10.98
N VAL A 304 1.06 -10.48 11.93
CA VAL A 304 0.84 -10.33 13.36
C VAL A 304 1.67 -9.17 13.87
N ASP A 305 1.25 -8.62 14.99
CA ASP A 305 1.97 -7.59 15.72
C ASP A 305 3.44 -8.02 15.97
N LEU A 306 4.35 -7.52 15.15
CA LEU A 306 5.80 -7.79 15.24
C LEU A 306 6.35 -7.46 16.62
N ARG A 307 5.69 -6.56 17.36
CA ARG A 307 6.06 -6.18 18.73
C ARG A 307 5.98 -7.37 19.66
N ARG A 308 4.87 -8.13 19.59
CA ARG A 308 4.71 -9.34 20.41
C ARG A 308 5.80 -10.35 20.11
N LYS A 309 6.06 -10.60 18.82
CA LYS A 309 7.05 -11.58 18.37
C LYS A 309 8.46 -11.17 18.83
N LEU A 310 8.84 -9.90 18.65
CA LEU A 310 10.15 -9.40 19.08
C LEU A 310 10.35 -9.50 20.62
N ILE A 311 9.29 -9.21 21.40
CA ILE A 311 9.35 -9.28 22.87
C ILE A 311 9.43 -10.74 23.34
N SER A 312 8.60 -11.64 22.79
CA SER A 312 8.49 -13.04 23.25
C SER A 312 9.59 -13.97 22.71
N GLU A 313 9.98 -13.79 21.45
CA GLU A 313 10.94 -14.67 20.77
C GLU A 313 12.34 -14.05 20.66
N GLY A 314 12.48 -12.75 20.91
CA GLY A 314 13.74 -12.04 20.79
C GLY A 314 14.22 -11.83 19.36
N LYS A 315 13.47 -12.30 18.38
CA LYS A 315 13.82 -12.19 16.94
C LYS A 315 12.57 -11.96 16.08
N VAL A 316 12.70 -11.10 15.10
CA VAL A 316 11.72 -10.89 14.01
C VAL A 316 12.44 -10.88 12.68
N SER A 317 11.95 -11.65 11.74
CA SER A 317 12.33 -11.61 10.32
C SER A 317 11.18 -11.07 9.49
N THR A 318 11.45 -10.19 8.54
CA THR A 318 10.40 -9.58 7.70
C THR A 318 10.89 -9.28 6.28
N ASN A 319 10.07 -9.61 5.29
CA ASN A 319 10.24 -9.25 3.89
C ASN A 319 9.50 -7.94 3.53
N GLY A 320 8.80 -7.35 4.48
CA GLY A 320 7.97 -6.17 4.22
C GLY A 320 8.74 -4.85 4.30
N ILE A 321 10.05 -4.88 4.59
CA ILE A 321 10.90 -3.71 4.40
C ILE A 321 11.43 -3.76 2.97
N LEU A 322 10.80 -2.98 2.08
CA LEU A 322 11.10 -2.92 0.67
C LEU A 322 12.08 -1.78 0.37
N PHE A 323 12.95 -2.02 -0.60
CA PHE A 323 13.93 -1.06 -1.09
C PHE A 323 13.81 -0.91 -2.60
N ASP A 324 14.27 0.21 -3.12
CA ASP A 324 14.42 0.36 -4.56
C ASP A 324 15.44 -0.65 -5.10
N SER A 325 15.28 -1.07 -6.35
CA SER A 325 16.13 -2.08 -6.97
C SER A 325 17.61 -1.67 -6.92
N GLY A 326 18.47 -2.57 -6.43
CA GLY A 326 19.92 -2.33 -6.27
C GLY A 326 20.29 -1.22 -5.28
N SER A 327 19.33 -0.74 -4.47
CA SER A 327 19.47 0.41 -3.58
C SER A 327 19.19 0.06 -2.12
N ALA A 328 19.60 0.96 -1.22
CA ALA A 328 19.21 0.98 0.19
C ALA A 328 18.12 2.03 0.49
N ASN A 329 17.53 2.66 -0.52
CA ASN A 329 16.41 3.59 -0.33
C ASN A 329 15.18 2.80 0.12
N ILE A 330 14.68 3.11 1.32
CA ILE A 330 13.50 2.46 1.89
C ILE A 330 12.25 3.01 1.19
N GLN A 331 11.41 2.11 0.71
CA GLN A 331 10.11 2.48 0.13
C GLN A 331 9.12 2.88 1.23
N PRO A 332 8.23 3.89 1.00
CA PRO A 332 7.34 4.44 2.02
C PRO A 332 6.46 3.41 2.74
N GLN A 333 5.97 2.37 2.04
CA GLN A 333 5.15 1.31 2.61
C GLN A 333 5.86 0.50 3.70
N SER A 334 7.19 0.52 3.74
CA SER A 334 8.01 -0.15 4.77
C SER A 334 7.96 0.53 6.13
N MET A 335 7.58 1.81 6.17
CA MET A 335 7.62 2.62 7.39
C MET A 335 6.68 2.11 8.49
N GLY A 336 5.61 1.38 8.13
CA GLY A 336 4.71 0.73 9.09
C GLY A 336 5.42 -0.30 9.97
N ILE A 337 6.30 -1.12 9.39
CA ILE A 337 7.12 -2.10 10.09
C ILE A 337 8.16 -1.42 10.98
N ILE A 338 8.92 -0.49 10.40
CA ILE A 338 9.98 0.25 11.13
C ILE A 338 9.38 0.95 12.35
N ARG A 339 8.17 1.51 12.21
CA ARG A 339 7.43 2.09 13.33
C ARG A 339 7.07 1.07 14.41
N GLN A 340 6.62 -0.14 14.06
CA GLN A 340 6.34 -1.15 15.08
C GLN A 340 7.58 -1.51 15.89
N ILE A 341 8.72 -1.68 15.21
CA ILE A 341 10.01 -1.90 15.88
C ILE A 341 10.36 -0.71 16.78
N SER A 342 10.20 0.52 16.33
CA SER A 342 10.44 1.71 17.15
C SER A 342 9.57 1.74 18.42
N GLN A 343 8.30 1.32 18.31
CA GLN A 343 7.38 1.25 19.45
C GLN A 343 7.83 0.22 20.50
N VAL A 344 8.36 -0.94 20.06
CA VAL A 344 8.96 -1.91 20.98
C VAL A 344 10.14 -1.29 21.68
N MET A 345 11.08 -0.68 20.95
CA MET A 345 12.27 -0.09 21.52
C MET A 345 11.96 1.10 22.46
N GLN A 346 10.87 1.82 22.24
CA GLN A 346 10.38 2.88 23.13
C GLN A 346 9.77 2.32 24.42
N GLN A 347 9.06 1.19 24.33
CA GLN A 347 8.45 0.51 25.48
C GLN A 347 9.49 -0.25 26.32
N GLU A 348 10.41 -0.93 25.64
CA GLU A 348 11.48 -1.73 26.24
C GLU A 348 12.80 -0.95 26.23
N ALA A 349 12.96 -0.02 27.18
CA ALA A 349 14.10 0.90 27.21
C ALA A 349 15.47 0.20 27.26
N ALA A 350 15.55 -0.98 27.86
CA ALA A 350 16.78 -1.79 27.96
C ALA A 350 17.05 -2.66 26.72
N MET A 351 16.12 -2.75 25.77
CA MET A 351 16.29 -3.60 24.58
C MET A 351 17.28 -2.98 23.61
N ASN A 352 18.28 -3.76 23.24
CA ASN A 352 19.18 -3.47 22.14
C ASN A 352 18.93 -4.43 20.98
N LEU A 353 19.14 -3.99 19.76
CA LEU A 353 18.88 -4.77 18.54
C LEU A 353 20.09 -4.87 17.64
N ASN A 354 20.31 -6.05 17.07
CA ASN A 354 21.10 -6.22 15.85
C ASN A 354 20.14 -6.27 14.64
N ILE A 355 20.34 -5.38 13.68
CA ILE A 355 19.57 -5.28 12.45
C ILE A 355 20.39 -5.97 11.35
N VAL A 356 19.88 -7.07 10.81
CA VAL A 356 20.58 -7.89 9.82
C VAL A 356 19.88 -7.82 8.49
N GLY A 357 20.61 -7.40 7.45
CA GLY A 357 20.11 -7.36 6.08
C GLY A 357 20.52 -8.62 5.30
N HIS A 358 19.64 -9.09 4.43
CA HIS A 358 19.87 -10.22 3.51
C HIS A 358 19.47 -9.85 2.09
N THR A 359 20.11 -10.52 1.10
CA THR A 359 19.75 -10.47 -0.32
C THR A 359 19.33 -11.85 -0.81
N ASP A 360 18.82 -11.93 -2.02
CA ASP A 360 18.84 -13.14 -2.82
C ASP A 360 20.24 -13.30 -3.49
N SER A 361 20.37 -14.34 -4.33
CA SER A 361 21.61 -14.67 -5.03
C SER A 361 21.78 -13.94 -6.40
N ASP A 362 20.98 -12.91 -6.69
CA ASP A 362 21.18 -12.14 -7.91
C ASP A 362 22.32 -11.14 -7.71
N GLY A 363 23.37 -11.25 -8.56
CA GLY A 363 24.57 -10.42 -8.49
C GLY A 363 25.79 -11.19 -7.98
N ASP A 364 26.81 -10.45 -7.57
CA ASP A 364 28.02 -11.04 -6.97
C ASP A 364 27.98 -10.94 -5.44
N ASP A 365 28.60 -11.91 -4.76
CA ASP A 365 28.60 -12.07 -3.30
C ASP A 365 29.07 -10.80 -2.56
N ALA A 366 30.10 -10.13 -3.09
CA ALA A 366 30.67 -8.94 -2.45
C ALA A 366 29.69 -7.77 -2.54
N SER A 367 29.05 -7.58 -3.68
CA SER A 367 28.00 -6.56 -3.89
C SER A 367 26.79 -6.84 -3.02
N ASN A 368 26.37 -8.11 -2.92
CA ASN A 368 25.25 -8.53 -2.08
C ASN A 368 25.56 -8.31 -0.58
N MET A 369 26.78 -8.60 -0.16
CA MET A 369 27.24 -8.34 1.21
C MET A 369 27.20 -6.84 1.53
N ASP A 370 27.72 -5.98 0.65
CA ASP A 370 27.69 -4.53 0.84
C ASP A 370 26.25 -3.98 0.80
N LEU A 371 25.44 -4.41 -0.16
CA LEU A 371 24.05 -3.97 -0.30
C LEU A 371 23.22 -4.32 0.93
N SER A 372 23.35 -5.54 1.45
CA SER A 372 22.63 -6.00 2.64
C SER A 372 23.00 -5.18 3.89
N LYS A 373 24.30 -4.85 4.04
CA LYS A 373 24.79 -3.99 5.13
C LYS A 373 24.23 -2.57 5.01
N ARG A 374 24.30 -1.95 3.81
CA ARG A 374 23.72 -0.61 3.59
C ARG A 374 22.21 -0.56 3.85
N ARG A 375 21.48 -1.64 3.53
CA ARG A 375 20.04 -1.75 3.84
C ARG A 375 19.78 -1.82 5.34
N ALA A 376 20.55 -2.59 6.10
CA ALA A 376 20.46 -2.61 7.56
C ALA A 376 20.76 -1.23 8.17
N GLU A 377 21.77 -0.52 7.65
CA GLU A 377 22.09 0.84 8.07
C GLU A 377 20.97 1.85 7.75
N ALA A 378 20.34 1.74 6.58
CA ALA A 378 19.19 2.58 6.21
C ALA A 378 18.03 2.40 7.19
N VAL A 379 17.73 1.16 7.62
CA VAL A 379 16.70 0.87 8.62
C VAL A 379 17.08 1.46 9.98
N LYS A 380 18.31 1.31 10.43
CA LYS A 380 18.82 1.96 11.65
C LYS A 380 18.64 3.48 11.57
N ASN A 381 19.05 4.10 10.46
CA ASN A 381 18.92 5.54 10.25
C ASN A 381 17.46 6.01 10.28
N ALA A 382 16.52 5.22 9.74
CA ALA A 382 15.09 5.51 9.84
C ALA A 382 14.59 5.45 11.29
N LEU A 383 15.02 4.46 12.09
CA LEU A 383 14.70 4.37 13.52
C LEU A 383 15.25 5.56 14.31
N VAL A 384 16.47 6.01 13.99
CA VAL A 384 17.09 7.17 14.66
C VAL A 384 16.41 8.48 14.25
N ASN A 385 16.35 8.76 12.95
CA ASN A 385 15.98 10.08 12.45
C ASN A 385 14.47 10.34 12.47
N VAL A 386 13.65 9.30 12.28
CA VAL A 386 12.18 9.44 12.23
C VAL A 386 11.52 9.15 13.57
N TYR A 387 12.07 8.21 14.33
CA TYR A 387 11.45 7.74 15.58
C TYR A 387 12.26 8.06 16.85
N ASN A 388 13.39 8.77 16.70
CA ASN A 388 14.24 9.22 17.80
C ASN A 388 14.73 8.08 18.71
N ILE A 389 15.04 6.92 18.12
CA ILE A 389 15.68 5.82 18.87
C ILE A 389 17.17 6.08 18.96
N ASP A 390 17.74 5.91 20.15
CA ASP A 390 19.18 6.10 20.35
C ASP A 390 20.00 5.12 19.49
N ALA A 391 20.92 5.66 18.68
CA ALA A 391 21.75 4.91 17.77
C ALA A 391 22.64 3.87 18.49
N SER A 392 23.02 4.13 19.76
CA SER A 392 23.86 3.23 20.56
C SER A 392 23.15 1.92 20.92
N ARG A 393 21.81 1.88 20.83
CA ARG A 393 21.00 0.69 21.07
C ARG A 393 20.88 -0.24 19.88
N MET A 394 21.50 0.11 18.75
CA MET A 394 21.37 -0.65 17.52
C MET A 394 22.71 -0.93 16.85
N GLN A 395 22.94 -2.17 16.53
CA GLN A 395 24.01 -2.64 15.65
C GLN A 395 23.44 -3.00 14.28
N THR A 396 24.28 -3.03 13.24
CA THR A 396 23.88 -3.38 11.88
C THR A 396 24.86 -4.40 11.30
N GLU A 397 24.31 -5.38 10.58
CA GLU A 397 25.07 -6.43 9.93
C GLU A 397 24.49 -6.72 8.53
N GLY A 398 25.35 -7.03 7.56
CA GLY A 398 24.96 -7.56 6.27
C GLY A 398 25.38 -9.02 6.16
N LYS A 399 24.51 -9.87 5.64
CA LYS A 399 24.77 -11.29 5.39
C LYS A 399 24.77 -11.62 3.89
N GLY A 400 24.42 -10.64 3.03
CA GLY A 400 24.26 -10.93 1.61
C GLY A 400 23.29 -12.10 1.40
N GLU A 401 23.71 -13.04 0.57
CA GLU A 401 22.97 -14.27 0.25
C GLU A 401 23.36 -15.50 1.09
N THR A 402 24.32 -15.37 2.02
CA THR A 402 24.95 -16.50 2.73
C THR A 402 24.00 -17.27 3.63
N GLU A 403 22.89 -16.66 4.06
CA GLU A 403 21.90 -17.26 4.95
C GLU A 403 20.52 -17.31 4.26
N ALA A 404 20.44 -18.02 3.13
CA ALA A 404 19.20 -18.20 2.39
C ALA A 404 18.17 -19.02 3.20
N VAL A 405 16.91 -18.60 3.17
CA VAL A 405 15.76 -19.28 3.80
C VAL A 405 14.79 -19.85 2.76
N GLY A 406 14.90 -19.41 1.52
CA GLY A 406 14.15 -19.89 0.36
C GLY A 406 15.08 -20.32 -0.77
N ASP A 407 14.54 -21.09 -1.73
CA ASP A 407 15.29 -21.57 -2.90
C ASP A 407 15.57 -20.40 -3.86
N ASN A 408 16.84 -20.05 -4.00
CA ASN A 408 17.30 -18.98 -4.91
C ASN A 408 17.07 -19.27 -6.41
N ASN A 409 16.66 -20.49 -6.77
CA ASN A 409 16.28 -20.80 -8.15
C ASN A 409 14.82 -20.45 -8.47
N THR A 410 14.04 -20.05 -7.46
CA THR A 410 12.63 -19.66 -7.63
C THR A 410 12.42 -18.18 -7.31
N VAL A 411 11.46 -17.55 -8.00
CA VAL A 411 11.06 -16.17 -7.72
C VAL A 411 10.60 -16.01 -6.27
N ASP A 412 9.81 -16.96 -5.79
CA ASP A 412 9.26 -16.98 -4.43
C ASP A 412 10.37 -17.14 -3.38
N GLY A 413 11.32 -18.03 -3.61
CA GLY A 413 12.45 -18.23 -2.71
C GLY A 413 13.39 -17.03 -2.65
N LYS A 414 13.67 -16.39 -3.80
CA LYS A 414 14.40 -15.11 -3.84
C LYS A 414 13.66 -14.03 -3.05
N ALA A 415 12.34 -13.94 -3.19
CA ALA A 415 11.54 -12.98 -2.44
C ALA A 415 11.62 -13.23 -0.92
N GLN A 416 11.70 -14.50 -0.48
CA GLN A 416 11.90 -14.86 0.93
C GLN A 416 13.30 -14.47 1.41
N ASN A 417 14.31 -14.59 0.57
CA ASN A 417 15.70 -14.28 0.92
C ASN A 417 15.93 -12.78 1.08
N ARG A 418 15.25 -11.93 0.30
CA ARG A 418 15.28 -10.46 0.46
C ARG A 418 14.52 -10.04 1.72
N ARG A 419 15.21 -10.04 2.88
CA ARG A 419 14.61 -9.77 4.18
C ARG A 419 15.50 -8.92 5.09
N VAL A 420 14.88 -8.40 6.14
CA VAL A 420 15.57 -7.76 7.27
C VAL A 420 15.18 -8.50 8.54
N GLU A 421 16.14 -8.78 9.38
CA GLU A 421 15.95 -9.38 10.70
C GLU A 421 16.28 -8.39 11.81
N PHE A 422 15.49 -8.41 12.88
CA PHE A 422 15.72 -7.68 14.12
C PHE A 422 15.95 -8.71 15.22
N ILE A 423 17.15 -8.69 15.83
CA ILE A 423 17.57 -9.67 16.82
C ILE A 423 17.89 -8.93 18.10
N LYS A 424 17.26 -9.29 19.20
CA LYS A 424 17.55 -8.76 20.56
C LYS A 424 18.94 -9.21 20.99
N ILE A 425 19.75 -8.25 21.48
CA ILE A 425 21.11 -8.48 21.97
C ILE A 425 21.27 -7.90 23.37
#